data_8d203131b8e161dedd85ffa903fddc4f
#
_entry.id   8d203131b8e161dedd85ffa903fddc4f
#
_cell.length_a   1.000
_cell.length_b   1.000
_cell.length_c   1.000
_cell.angle_alpha   90.00
_cell.angle_beta   90.00
_cell.angle_gamma   90.00
#
_symmetry.space_group_name_H-M   'P 1'
#
loop_
_entity.id
_entity.type
_entity.pdbx_description
1 polymer ?
#
loop_
_entity_poly.entity_id
_entity_poly.type
_entity_poly.pdbx_seq_one_letter_code
_entity_poly.pdbx_strand_id
1 'polypeptide(L)'
;MSEHSIKRASNRDAKMSSNAAPKTSANLTNSLPLNTPRRWRAGVLGATGLVGQRLVRLLAEHPWFELTEVAASERSSGKSYAEAARWHLDAPIPEAARDLVVKGLDPSLDCDFVFSALDSSVAGSAEEDFARAGYPVVSNSRNHRMDPDVPLLIPEVNAAHLEAIPLQQKLRGYNSGFIVTNPNCSTAGLVLVLKPLADAFGLEKIFVVTLQAVSGAGYPGVASMDIHGNVVPFISGEEEKMESEPQKLLGKWDGKRFVDAGLGLSAHCNRVPVLEGHLECVSISLKKIVSTDEVREALRSFEVSPELASLPTALRHPVQVLDDESRPQPRRDVNAGNGMAAVVGRVRECPLLDIKLTLLSHNLIRGAAGAALLNAELLAARGFFNRRVAEEESLESVPS
;
A
#
# COMPACT_ATOMS: atom_id res chain seq x y z
N MET A 1 50.68 -4.65 -51.82
CA MET A 1 51.41 -3.42 -52.18
C MET A 1 50.68 -2.32 -51.45
N SER A 2 51.16 -1.62 -50.57
CA SER A 2 52.32 -1.27 -49.74
C SER A 2 51.78 -0.67 -48.48
N GLU A 3 52.07 -1.17 -47.24
CA GLU A 3 53.14 -0.82 -46.31
C GLU A 3 53.36 0.68 -45.98
N HIS A 4 53.52 0.86 -44.69
CA HIS A 4 54.11 1.94 -43.89
C HIS A 4 53.12 2.95 -43.28
N SER A 5 53.18 3.32 -42.03
CA SER A 5 54.35 3.31 -41.09
C SER A 5 53.85 3.55 -39.65
N ILE A 6 54.54 2.92 -38.75
CA ILE A 6 54.49 3.11 -37.29
C ILE A 6 55.14 4.44 -36.90
N LYS A 7 54.54 5.22 -35.99
CA LYS A 7 55.30 6.12 -35.11
C LYS A 7 54.81 6.02 -33.64
N ARG A 8 55.71 5.54 -32.80
CA ARG A 8 55.68 5.63 -31.31
C ARG A 8 55.99 7.06 -30.86
N ALA A 9 55.28 7.52 -29.82
CA ALA A 9 55.78 8.52 -28.84
C ALA A 9 55.05 8.30 -27.53
N SER A 10 55.63 7.75 -26.57
CA SER A 10 56.22 8.11 -25.27
C SER A 10 55.28 8.69 -24.25
N ASN A 11 55.19 7.94 -23.15
CA ASN A 11 54.84 8.27 -21.75
C ASN A 11 54.75 9.77 -21.37
N ARG A 12 53.64 10.14 -20.76
CA ARG A 12 53.64 11.05 -19.61
C ARG A 12 52.58 10.59 -18.59
N ASP A 13 53.07 10.41 -17.37
CA ASP A 13 52.32 10.13 -16.16
C ASP A 13 51.23 11.17 -15.91
N ALA A 14 49.97 10.72 -15.70
CA ALA A 14 48.93 11.54 -15.12
C ALA A 14 48.30 10.78 -13.95
N LYS A 15 48.52 11.33 -12.78
CA LYS A 15 48.00 10.91 -11.49
C LYS A 15 46.51 10.61 -11.56
N MET A 16 46.12 9.39 -11.14
CA MET A 16 44.77 9.06 -10.78
C MET A 16 44.39 9.82 -9.50
N SER A 17 43.54 10.83 -9.62
CA SER A 17 42.82 11.38 -8.49
C SER A 17 41.55 10.55 -8.27
N SER A 18 41.52 9.88 -7.14
CA SER A 18 40.33 9.16 -6.63
C SER A 18 39.24 10.19 -6.29
N ASN A 19 38.26 10.33 -7.16
CA ASN A 19 37.01 11.00 -6.81
C ASN A 19 36.10 9.97 -6.08
N ALA A 20 36.16 10.06 -4.75
CA ALA A 20 35.16 9.42 -3.89
C ALA A 20 33.81 10.12 -4.10
N ALA A 21 32.81 9.37 -4.47
CA ALA A 21 31.43 9.82 -4.51
C ALA A 21 30.98 10.28 -3.10
N PRO A 22 30.23 11.37 -2.98
CA PRO A 22 29.73 11.81 -1.69
C PRO A 22 28.70 10.80 -1.17
N LYS A 23 29.00 10.19 -0.02
CA LYS A 23 28.03 9.49 0.80
C LYS A 23 27.10 10.54 1.43
N THR A 24 26.01 10.88 0.78
CA THR A 24 24.89 11.59 1.41
C THR A 24 23.97 10.57 2.07
N SER A 25 24.34 10.13 3.26
CA SER A 25 23.37 9.64 4.23
C SER A 25 22.61 10.88 4.75
N ALA A 26 21.51 11.22 4.11
CA ALA A 26 20.55 12.13 4.70
C ALA A 26 19.87 11.39 5.85
N ASN A 27 20.34 11.59 7.06
CA ASN A 27 19.61 11.31 8.29
C ASN A 27 18.37 12.23 8.31
N LEU A 28 17.26 11.77 7.73
CA LEU A 28 15.94 12.33 7.99
C LEU A 28 15.54 11.88 9.40
N THR A 29 15.97 12.64 10.40
CA THR A 29 15.34 12.63 11.72
C THR A 29 13.97 13.27 11.54
N ASN A 30 12.97 12.46 11.14
CA ASN A 30 11.57 12.82 11.24
C ASN A 30 11.23 12.87 12.74
N SER A 31 11.33 14.06 13.32
CA SER A 31 10.86 14.32 14.68
C SER A 31 9.35 14.14 14.72
N LEU A 32 8.89 13.31 15.66
CA LEU A 32 7.49 13.25 16.08
C LEU A 32 6.96 14.67 16.32
N PRO A 33 5.67 14.95 16.02
CA PRO A 33 5.06 16.18 16.48
C PRO A 33 5.31 16.31 17.99
N LEU A 34 5.69 17.50 18.44
CA LEU A 34 6.27 17.83 19.75
C LEU A 34 5.45 17.43 21.01
N ASN A 35 4.42 16.59 20.88
CA ASN A 35 3.55 16.17 21.98
C ASN A 35 3.23 14.65 22.04
N THR A 36 4.02 13.77 21.44
CA THR A 36 3.81 12.32 21.63
C THR A 36 5.03 11.65 22.28
N PRO A 37 5.07 11.54 23.62
CA PRO A 37 6.19 10.93 24.31
C PRO A 37 6.26 9.39 24.17
N ARG A 38 5.28 8.74 23.53
CA ARG A 38 5.23 7.28 23.39
C ARG A 38 4.61 6.87 22.05
N ARG A 39 5.23 5.89 21.34
CA ARG A 39 4.70 5.28 20.12
C ARG A 39 3.34 4.62 20.36
N TRP A 40 2.49 4.53 19.33
CA TRP A 40 1.25 3.77 19.37
C TRP A 40 1.56 2.27 19.29
N ARG A 41 0.91 1.46 20.13
CA ARG A 41 1.07 0.02 20.16
C ARG A 41 0.21 -0.62 19.08
N ALA A 42 0.83 -1.37 18.17
CA ALA A 42 0.19 -2.00 17.04
C ALA A 42 0.16 -3.52 17.18
N GLY A 43 -1.01 -4.10 16.94
CA GLY A 43 -1.20 -5.54 16.73
C GLY A 43 -1.25 -5.88 15.25
N VAL A 44 -0.78 -7.08 14.88
CA VAL A 44 -0.89 -7.59 13.49
C VAL A 44 -1.65 -8.91 13.50
N LEU A 45 -2.87 -8.89 12.95
CA LEU A 45 -3.70 -10.07 12.72
C LEU A 45 -3.29 -10.71 11.39
N GLY A 46 -3.07 -12.03 11.37
CA GLY A 46 -2.54 -12.73 10.20
C GLY A 46 -1.03 -12.52 10.02
N ALA A 47 -0.29 -12.28 11.10
CA ALA A 47 1.13 -11.92 11.12
C ALA A 47 2.05 -12.92 10.40
N THR A 48 1.67 -14.20 10.31
CA THR A 48 2.47 -15.26 9.67
C THR A 48 2.32 -15.33 8.14
N GLY A 49 1.34 -14.62 7.56
CA GLY A 49 1.13 -14.52 6.10
C GLY A 49 2.07 -13.51 5.44
N LEU A 50 2.16 -13.49 4.09
CA LEU A 50 3.07 -12.60 3.35
C LEU A 50 2.88 -11.12 3.67
N VAL A 51 1.63 -10.63 3.69
CA VAL A 51 1.33 -9.23 4.02
C VAL A 51 1.61 -8.96 5.50
N GLY A 52 1.26 -9.90 6.39
CA GLY A 52 1.57 -9.80 7.83
C GLY A 52 3.08 -9.71 8.09
N GLN A 53 3.89 -10.52 7.42
CA GLN A 53 5.36 -10.46 7.54
C GLN A 53 5.92 -9.12 7.05
N ARG A 54 5.37 -8.55 5.96
CA ARG A 54 5.73 -7.20 5.50
C ARG A 54 5.37 -6.13 6.54
N LEU A 55 4.18 -6.21 7.16
CA LEU A 55 3.80 -5.30 8.25
C LEU A 55 4.74 -5.43 9.45
N VAL A 56 5.04 -6.66 9.90
CA VAL A 56 6.00 -6.90 10.98
C VAL A 56 7.37 -6.28 10.66
N ARG A 57 7.85 -6.44 9.44
CA ARG A 57 9.14 -5.85 9.00
C ARG A 57 9.09 -4.32 8.99
N LEU A 58 8.02 -3.72 8.47
CA LEU A 58 7.87 -2.27 8.39
C LEU A 58 7.68 -1.62 9.77
N LEU A 59 6.97 -2.27 10.67
CA LEU A 59 6.73 -1.77 12.03
C LEU A 59 8.00 -1.78 12.90
N ALA A 60 8.95 -2.68 12.65
CA ALA A 60 10.16 -2.82 13.46
C ALA A 60 10.99 -1.51 13.56
N GLU A 61 10.97 -0.70 12.52
CA GLU A 61 11.74 0.56 12.45
C GLU A 61 10.82 1.78 12.33
N HIS A 62 9.50 1.61 12.55
CA HIS A 62 8.54 2.69 12.35
C HIS A 62 8.65 3.76 13.45
N PRO A 63 8.72 5.07 13.11
CA PRO A 63 8.92 6.11 14.12
C PRO A 63 7.73 6.32 15.05
N TRP A 64 6.50 6.06 14.59
CA TRP A 64 5.27 6.34 15.34
C TRP A 64 4.61 5.10 15.94
N PHE A 65 4.90 3.91 15.42
CA PHE A 65 4.27 2.66 15.83
C PHE A 65 5.28 1.69 16.43
N GLU A 66 4.82 0.89 17.39
CA GLU A 66 5.56 -0.19 18.01
C GLU A 66 4.76 -1.48 17.86
N LEU A 67 5.39 -2.51 17.32
CA LEU A 67 4.78 -3.83 17.25
C LEU A 67 4.77 -4.46 18.64
N THR A 68 3.59 -4.63 19.23
CA THR A 68 3.44 -5.27 20.56
C THR A 68 2.77 -6.63 20.49
N GLU A 69 1.93 -6.87 19.48
CA GLU A 69 1.11 -8.07 19.39
C GLU A 69 1.13 -8.67 17.98
N VAL A 70 1.22 -9.98 17.92
CA VAL A 70 1.09 -10.76 16.69
C VAL A 70 0.05 -11.86 16.89
N ALA A 71 -0.92 -11.94 15.99
CA ALA A 71 -1.97 -12.95 16.05
C ALA A 71 -2.08 -13.71 14.72
N ALA A 72 -2.42 -14.99 14.79
CA ALA A 72 -2.60 -15.85 13.63
C ALA A 72 -3.56 -17.00 13.95
N SER A 73 -3.68 -17.97 13.02
CA SER A 73 -4.52 -19.15 13.23
C SER A 73 -4.08 -19.98 14.44
N GLU A 74 -4.99 -20.80 14.98
CA GLU A 74 -4.76 -21.71 16.12
C GLU A 74 -3.49 -22.58 15.97
N ARG A 75 -3.12 -22.98 14.75
CA ARG A 75 -1.88 -23.76 14.49
C ARG A 75 -0.60 -23.03 14.92
N SER A 76 -0.63 -21.71 14.91
CA SER A 76 0.51 -20.84 15.24
C SER A 76 0.44 -20.32 16.67
N SER A 77 -0.73 -20.32 17.29
CA SER A 77 -0.96 -19.80 18.64
C SER A 77 -0.12 -20.49 19.69
N GLY A 78 0.41 -19.73 20.64
CA GLY A 78 1.25 -20.20 21.75
C GLY A 78 2.73 -20.40 21.42
N LYS A 79 3.14 -20.26 20.15
CA LYS A 79 4.55 -20.35 19.74
C LYS A 79 5.17 -18.96 19.68
N SER A 80 6.52 -18.88 19.77
CA SER A 80 7.20 -17.65 19.42
C SER A 80 6.98 -17.32 17.94
N TYR A 81 7.02 -16.05 17.57
CA TYR A 81 6.83 -15.64 16.17
C TYR A 81 7.88 -16.27 15.26
N ALA A 82 9.13 -16.38 15.73
CA ALA A 82 10.22 -17.01 14.98
C ALA A 82 9.96 -18.50 14.68
N GLU A 83 9.28 -19.22 15.58
CA GLU A 83 8.90 -20.63 15.38
C GLU A 83 7.64 -20.79 14.53
N ALA A 84 6.69 -19.85 14.65
CA ALA A 84 5.39 -19.91 13.98
C ALA A 84 5.45 -19.44 12.54
N ALA A 85 6.25 -18.40 12.24
CA ALA A 85 6.32 -17.79 10.93
C ALA A 85 7.27 -18.54 10.01
N ARG A 86 6.74 -19.13 8.93
CA ARG A 86 7.59 -19.49 7.80
C ARG A 86 7.99 -18.19 7.09
N TRP A 87 9.16 -17.66 7.47
CA TRP A 87 9.61 -16.36 6.98
C TRP A 87 9.99 -16.40 5.49
N HIS A 88 9.43 -15.47 4.71
CA HIS A 88 9.57 -15.44 3.25
C HIS A 88 10.30 -14.20 2.72
N LEU A 89 10.66 -13.25 3.61
CA LEU A 89 11.34 -12.03 3.20
C LEU A 89 12.85 -12.24 3.18
N ASP A 90 13.55 -11.52 2.29
CA ASP A 90 15.02 -11.62 2.16
C ASP A 90 15.77 -11.09 3.39
N ALA A 91 15.19 -10.10 4.10
CA ALA A 91 15.72 -9.61 5.37
C ALA A 91 15.39 -10.58 6.53
N PRO A 92 16.23 -10.68 7.58
CA PRO A 92 15.94 -11.51 8.75
C PRO A 92 14.68 -11.04 9.50
N ILE A 93 14.09 -11.94 10.30
CA ILE A 93 13.02 -11.59 11.24
C ILE A 93 13.54 -10.49 12.16
N PRO A 94 12.80 -9.35 12.30
CA PRO A 94 13.19 -8.28 13.22
C PRO A 94 13.32 -8.78 14.66
N GLU A 95 14.35 -8.32 15.38
CA GLU A 95 14.62 -8.74 16.77
C GLU A 95 13.40 -8.49 17.67
N ALA A 96 12.76 -7.33 17.54
CA ALA A 96 11.57 -6.96 18.29
C ALA A 96 10.35 -7.89 18.09
N ALA A 97 10.34 -8.68 17.01
CA ALA A 97 9.24 -9.61 16.71
C ALA A 97 9.53 -11.06 17.08
N ARG A 98 10.81 -11.46 17.15
CA ARG A 98 11.22 -12.87 17.22
C ARG A 98 10.55 -13.64 18.35
N ASP A 99 10.53 -13.04 19.53
CA ASP A 99 10.10 -13.69 20.78
C ASP A 99 8.65 -13.36 21.16
N LEU A 100 7.95 -12.52 20.35
CA LEU A 100 6.52 -12.29 20.56
C LEU A 100 5.75 -13.61 20.48
N VAL A 101 4.92 -13.88 21.47
CA VAL A 101 4.05 -15.06 21.47
C VAL A 101 2.90 -14.81 20.51
N VAL A 102 2.74 -15.67 19.51
CA VAL A 102 1.61 -15.60 18.58
C VAL A 102 0.33 -15.92 19.31
N LYS A 103 -0.61 -14.97 19.33
CA LYS A 103 -1.93 -15.11 19.95
C LYS A 103 -2.97 -15.61 18.94
N GLY A 104 -4.11 -16.06 19.44
CA GLY A 104 -5.31 -16.33 18.64
C GLY A 104 -5.99 -15.03 18.18
N LEU A 105 -7.10 -15.17 17.45
CA LEU A 105 -7.89 -14.02 16.97
C LEU A 105 -8.97 -13.58 17.99
N ASP A 106 -8.61 -13.58 19.27
CA ASP A 106 -9.45 -13.05 20.34
C ASP A 106 -9.17 -11.55 20.51
N PRO A 107 -10.18 -10.67 20.61
CA PRO A 107 -10.01 -9.24 20.77
C PRO A 107 -9.59 -8.82 22.19
N SER A 108 -8.58 -9.48 22.74
CA SER A 108 -7.97 -9.25 24.08
C SER A 108 -6.47 -8.87 23.98
N LEU A 109 -6.04 -8.32 22.83
CA LEU A 109 -4.64 -7.97 22.57
C LEU A 109 -4.25 -6.68 23.31
N ASP A 110 -3.03 -6.63 23.87
CA ASP A 110 -2.50 -5.41 24.49
C ASP A 110 -1.88 -4.47 23.45
N CYS A 111 -2.75 -3.83 22.68
CA CYS A 111 -2.38 -2.85 21.67
C CYS A 111 -3.45 -1.77 21.50
N ASP A 112 -3.10 -0.64 20.91
CA ASP A 112 -4.00 0.50 20.72
C ASP A 112 -4.86 0.36 19.46
N PHE A 113 -4.36 -0.35 18.43
CA PHE A 113 -5.04 -0.63 17.18
C PHE A 113 -4.47 -1.89 16.52
N VAL A 114 -5.16 -2.42 15.51
CA VAL A 114 -4.71 -3.61 14.78
C VAL A 114 -4.65 -3.40 13.28
N PHE A 115 -3.62 -3.96 12.65
CA PHE A 115 -3.59 -4.23 11.22
C PHE A 115 -4.17 -5.62 10.96
N SER A 116 -5.09 -5.73 10.01
CA SER A 116 -5.61 -7.02 9.56
C SER A 116 -5.00 -7.41 8.21
N ALA A 117 -4.26 -8.51 8.21
CA ALA A 117 -3.73 -9.21 7.05
C ALA A 117 -4.30 -10.63 6.96
N LEU A 118 -5.53 -10.80 7.42
CA LEU A 118 -6.25 -12.07 7.45
C LEU A 118 -6.76 -12.47 6.06
N ASP A 119 -6.88 -13.77 5.86
CA ASP A 119 -7.62 -14.30 4.72
C ASP A 119 -9.11 -13.90 4.79
N SER A 120 -9.70 -13.63 3.64
CA SER A 120 -11.10 -13.18 3.56
C SER A 120 -12.12 -14.16 4.11
N SER A 121 -11.77 -15.43 4.24
CA SER A 121 -12.67 -16.44 4.86
C SER A 121 -12.86 -16.25 6.37
N VAL A 122 -11.96 -15.54 7.02
CA VAL A 122 -11.95 -15.31 8.49
C VAL A 122 -12.04 -13.83 8.82
N ALA A 123 -11.55 -12.95 7.94
CA ALA A 123 -11.38 -11.53 8.22
C ALA A 123 -12.67 -10.83 8.64
N GLY A 124 -13.79 -11.08 7.91
CA GLY A 124 -15.02 -10.33 8.12
C GLY A 124 -15.50 -10.36 9.57
N SER A 125 -15.68 -11.53 10.15
CA SER A 125 -16.12 -11.68 11.54
C SER A 125 -15.08 -11.23 12.55
N ALA A 126 -13.79 -11.58 12.35
CA ALA A 126 -12.74 -11.20 13.26
C ALA A 126 -12.57 -9.67 13.33
N GLU A 127 -12.56 -8.98 12.19
CA GLU A 127 -12.46 -7.53 12.12
C GLU A 127 -13.63 -6.82 12.82
N GLU A 128 -14.86 -7.34 12.66
CA GLU A 128 -16.02 -6.82 13.40
C GLU A 128 -15.91 -7.04 14.90
N ASP A 129 -15.41 -8.21 15.35
CA ASP A 129 -15.25 -8.50 16.76
C ASP A 129 -14.19 -7.59 17.40
N PHE A 130 -13.07 -7.34 16.72
CA PHE A 130 -12.08 -6.37 17.16
C PHE A 130 -12.64 -4.95 17.20
N ALA A 131 -13.35 -4.51 16.16
CA ALA A 131 -13.96 -3.17 16.14
C ALA A 131 -15.03 -3.02 17.24
N ARG A 132 -15.85 -4.05 17.49
CA ARG A 132 -16.85 -4.07 18.58
C ARG A 132 -16.18 -4.00 19.95
N ALA A 133 -15.03 -4.65 20.13
CA ALA A 133 -14.22 -4.57 21.34
C ALA A 133 -13.43 -3.25 21.49
N GLY A 134 -13.63 -2.29 20.57
CA GLY A 134 -13.08 -0.93 20.63
C GLY A 134 -11.74 -0.74 19.96
N TYR A 135 -11.25 -1.71 19.13
CA TYR A 135 -10.03 -1.51 18.36
C TYR A 135 -10.29 -0.81 17.04
N PRO A 136 -9.54 0.25 16.69
CA PRO A 136 -9.37 0.66 15.31
C PRO A 136 -8.75 -0.48 14.49
N VAL A 137 -9.39 -0.86 13.38
CA VAL A 137 -8.93 -1.93 12.48
C VAL A 137 -8.55 -1.34 11.14
N VAL A 138 -7.31 -1.51 10.72
CA VAL A 138 -6.82 -1.15 9.38
C VAL A 138 -6.67 -2.43 8.56
N SER A 139 -7.63 -2.67 7.67
CA SER A 139 -7.78 -3.95 6.98
C SER A 139 -7.22 -3.96 5.57
N ASN A 140 -6.50 -5.04 5.22
CA ASN A 140 -6.12 -5.38 3.84
C ASN A 140 -7.13 -6.34 3.20
N SER A 141 -8.05 -6.92 3.97
CA SER A 141 -9.03 -7.86 3.47
C SER A 141 -10.09 -7.19 2.57
N ARG A 142 -10.71 -7.99 1.70
CA ARG A 142 -11.76 -7.48 0.81
C ARG A 142 -13.13 -7.31 1.47
N ASN A 143 -13.35 -7.92 2.64
CA ASN A 143 -14.67 -8.15 3.22
C ASN A 143 -15.50 -6.87 3.40
N HIS A 144 -14.90 -5.79 3.88
CA HIS A 144 -15.61 -4.55 4.20
C HIS A 144 -15.37 -3.41 3.21
N ARG A 145 -14.62 -3.64 2.10
CA ARG A 145 -14.25 -2.57 1.16
C ARG A 145 -15.44 -1.83 0.57
N MET A 146 -16.50 -2.57 0.23
CA MET A 146 -17.69 -2.02 -0.43
C MET A 146 -18.86 -1.77 0.53
N ASP A 147 -18.66 -1.96 1.85
CA ASP A 147 -19.67 -1.62 2.85
C ASP A 147 -19.97 -0.11 2.80
N PRO A 148 -21.26 0.29 2.90
CA PRO A 148 -21.68 1.68 2.67
C PRO A 148 -21.23 2.65 3.77
N ASP A 149 -20.77 2.16 4.91
CA ASP A 149 -20.32 2.90 6.09
C ASP A 149 -18.82 2.75 6.37
N VAL A 150 -18.09 1.92 5.60
CA VAL A 150 -16.65 1.67 5.81
C VAL A 150 -15.83 2.46 4.82
N PRO A 151 -14.86 3.30 5.26
CA PRO A 151 -13.92 3.96 4.38
C PRO A 151 -13.04 2.95 3.64
N LEU A 152 -13.06 3.03 2.30
CA LEU A 152 -12.05 2.45 1.42
C LEU A 152 -11.05 3.56 1.13
N LEU A 153 -9.78 3.43 1.55
CA LEU A 153 -8.89 4.58 1.72
C LEU A 153 -7.57 4.45 0.96
N ILE A 154 -7.27 5.50 0.21
CA ILE A 154 -5.94 5.86 -0.25
C ILE A 154 -5.73 7.32 0.20
N PRO A 155 -4.90 7.61 1.22
CA PRO A 155 -4.76 8.95 1.80
C PRO A 155 -4.57 10.07 0.76
N GLU A 156 -3.76 9.81 -0.25
CA GLU A 156 -3.43 10.74 -1.32
C GLU A 156 -4.62 11.04 -2.27
N VAL A 157 -5.67 10.21 -2.20
CA VAL A 157 -6.83 10.29 -3.10
C VAL A 157 -8.06 10.82 -2.39
N ASN A 158 -8.39 10.24 -1.23
CA ASN A 158 -9.70 10.40 -0.61
C ASN A 158 -9.69 10.45 0.92
N ALA A 159 -8.71 11.13 1.53
CA ALA A 159 -8.59 11.29 2.98
C ALA A 159 -9.87 11.78 3.69
N ALA A 160 -10.77 12.49 2.96
CA ALA A 160 -12.08 12.93 3.46
C ALA A 160 -13.04 11.76 3.75
N HIS A 161 -12.82 10.57 3.18
CA HIS A 161 -13.65 9.39 3.47
C HIS A 161 -13.60 8.95 4.94
N LEU A 162 -12.59 9.37 5.71
CA LEU A 162 -12.51 9.14 7.15
C LEU A 162 -13.67 9.81 7.93
N GLU A 163 -14.33 10.81 7.36
CA GLU A 163 -15.53 11.44 7.94
C GLU A 163 -16.72 10.46 8.08
N ALA A 164 -16.67 9.30 7.43
CA ALA A 164 -17.67 8.25 7.60
C ALA A 164 -17.53 7.50 8.95
N ILE A 165 -16.38 7.53 9.62
CA ILE A 165 -16.13 6.75 10.85
C ILE A 165 -17.16 6.99 11.94
N PRO A 166 -17.56 8.24 12.30
CA PRO A 166 -18.58 8.45 13.33
C PRO A 166 -19.95 7.84 12.97
N LEU A 167 -20.31 7.86 11.68
CA LEU A 167 -21.54 7.21 11.21
C LEU A 167 -21.44 5.70 11.31
N GLN A 168 -20.30 5.09 10.91
CA GLN A 168 -20.02 3.67 11.04
C GLN A 168 -20.18 3.23 12.50
N GLN A 169 -19.52 3.92 13.44
CA GLN A 169 -19.60 3.63 14.87
C GLN A 169 -21.05 3.65 15.36
N LYS A 170 -21.81 4.67 14.99
CA LYS A 170 -23.23 4.78 15.36
C LYS A 170 -24.06 3.63 14.78
N LEU A 171 -23.90 3.29 13.50
CA LEU A 171 -24.70 2.27 12.82
C LEU A 171 -24.39 0.85 13.33
N ARG A 172 -23.11 0.56 13.62
CA ARG A 172 -22.65 -0.75 14.06
C ARG A 172 -22.62 -0.93 15.59
N GLY A 173 -22.92 0.14 16.34
CA GLY A 173 -22.89 0.14 17.81
C GLY A 173 -21.48 0.00 18.38
N TYR A 174 -20.47 0.50 17.68
CA TYR A 174 -19.11 0.52 18.16
C TYR A 174 -18.88 1.72 19.08
N ASN A 175 -18.20 1.52 20.22
CA ASN A 175 -17.89 2.62 21.13
C ASN A 175 -16.74 3.50 20.62
N SER A 176 -15.56 2.89 20.47
CA SER A 176 -14.32 3.59 20.02
C SER A 176 -13.67 2.90 18.83
N GLY A 177 -14.00 1.64 18.56
CA GLY A 177 -13.47 0.90 17.42
C GLY A 177 -14.13 1.32 16.11
N PHE A 178 -13.48 0.96 15.02
CA PHE A 178 -13.97 1.15 13.65
C PHE A 178 -13.13 0.32 12.68
N ILE A 179 -13.59 0.21 11.45
CA ILE A 179 -12.88 -0.48 10.35
C ILE A 179 -12.60 0.53 9.24
N VAL A 180 -11.35 0.57 8.77
CA VAL A 180 -10.92 1.25 7.55
C VAL A 180 -10.21 0.22 6.68
N THR A 181 -10.46 0.24 5.37
CA THR A 181 -9.94 -0.78 4.46
C THR A 181 -8.99 -0.20 3.42
N ASN A 182 -7.97 -0.98 3.06
CA ASN A 182 -7.16 -0.75 1.85
C ASN A 182 -7.89 -1.30 0.62
N PRO A 183 -7.69 -0.72 -0.57
CA PRO A 183 -8.20 -1.29 -1.82
C PRO A 183 -7.43 -2.55 -2.24
N ASN A 184 -7.90 -3.17 -3.30
CA ASN A 184 -7.18 -4.19 -4.05
C ASN A 184 -5.80 -3.69 -4.50
N CYS A 185 -4.82 -4.59 -4.58
CA CYS A 185 -3.43 -4.21 -4.83
C CYS A 185 -3.18 -3.59 -6.22
N SER A 186 -3.91 -3.98 -7.25
CA SER A 186 -3.86 -3.32 -8.55
C SER A 186 -4.62 -1.99 -8.50
N THR A 187 -5.82 -1.98 -7.92
CA THR A 187 -6.62 -0.76 -7.76
C THR A 187 -5.86 0.37 -7.06
N ALA A 188 -5.00 0.05 -6.07
CA ALA A 188 -4.23 1.06 -5.35
C ALA A 188 -3.29 1.87 -6.27
N GLY A 189 -2.56 1.18 -7.16
CA GLY A 189 -1.68 1.82 -8.15
C GLY A 189 -2.46 2.57 -9.21
N LEU A 190 -3.51 1.94 -9.75
CA LEU A 190 -4.37 2.52 -10.78
C LEU A 190 -4.99 3.84 -10.32
N VAL A 191 -5.68 3.83 -9.18
CA VAL A 191 -6.42 5.01 -8.69
C VAL A 191 -5.48 6.15 -8.32
N LEU A 192 -4.29 5.85 -7.80
CA LEU A 192 -3.27 6.86 -7.50
C LEU A 192 -2.83 7.63 -8.78
N VAL A 193 -2.72 6.93 -9.91
CA VAL A 193 -2.40 7.54 -11.22
C VAL A 193 -3.63 8.24 -11.82
N LEU A 194 -4.83 7.70 -11.64
CA LEU A 194 -6.06 8.31 -12.15
C LEU A 194 -6.44 9.60 -11.42
N LYS A 195 -6.07 9.76 -10.15
CA LYS A 195 -6.45 10.93 -9.32
C LYS A 195 -6.05 12.27 -9.95
N PRO A 196 -4.77 12.54 -10.28
CA PRO A 196 -4.38 13.80 -10.91
C PRO A 196 -5.07 14.04 -12.26
N LEU A 197 -5.34 12.99 -13.03
CA LEU A 197 -6.05 13.09 -14.31
C LEU A 197 -7.54 13.41 -14.11
N ALA A 198 -8.16 12.80 -13.07
CA ALA A 198 -9.53 13.09 -12.69
C ALA A 198 -9.71 14.57 -12.29
N ASP A 199 -8.78 15.08 -11.48
CA ASP A 199 -8.83 16.46 -10.97
C ASP A 199 -8.60 17.49 -12.07
N ALA A 200 -7.64 17.25 -12.97
CA ALA A 200 -7.27 18.21 -14.02
C ALA A 200 -8.22 18.18 -15.22
N PHE A 201 -8.63 17.00 -15.65
CA PHE A 201 -9.27 16.80 -16.96
C PHE A 201 -10.64 16.14 -16.87
N GLY A 202 -10.95 15.48 -15.74
CA GLY A 202 -12.12 14.62 -15.60
C GLY A 202 -11.95 13.30 -16.35
N LEU A 203 -12.45 12.22 -15.77
CA LEU A 203 -12.42 10.87 -16.36
C LEU A 203 -13.80 10.50 -16.92
N GLU A 204 -13.83 9.73 -18.00
CA GLU A 204 -15.06 9.19 -18.60
C GLU A 204 -15.01 7.68 -18.67
N LYS A 205 -14.05 7.11 -19.39
CA LYS A 205 -13.89 5.66 -19.59
C LYS A 205 -12.46 5.23 -19.37
N ILE A 206 -12.29 4.06 -18.78
CA ILE A 206 -10.99 3.44 -18.51
C ILE A 206 -11.05 1.99 -18.97
N PHE A 207 -10.07 1.58 -19.74
CA PHE A 207 -9.82 0.19 -20.08
C PHE A 207 -8.44 -0.18 -19.55
N VAL A 208 -8.37 -1.24 -18.74
CA VAL A 208 -7.13 -1.68 -18.09
C VAL A 208 -6.87 -3.16 -18.31
N VAL A 209 -5.64 -3.49 -18.68
CA VAL A 209 -5.12 -4.86 -18.70
C VAL A 209 -4.01 -4.96 -17.69
N THR A 210 -4.17 -5.84 -16.71
CA THR A 210 -3.15 -6.06 -15.67
C THR A 210 -2.27 -7.26 -15.96
N LEU A 211 -0.99 -7.16 -15.64
CA LEU A 211 0.01 -8.22 -15.62
C LEU A 211 0.49 -8.36 -14.17
N GLN A 212 -0.20 -9.22 -13.42
CA GLN A 212 -0.04 -9.29 -11.97
C GLN A 212 1.00 -10.31 -11.54
N ALA A 213 1.86 -9.91 -10.63
CA ALA A 213 2.90 -10.73 -10.01
C ALA A 213 2.33 -11.90 -9.19
N VAL A 214 3.06 -13.03 -9.14
CA VAL A 214 2.65 -14.26 -8.43
C VAL A 214 2.48 -14.06 -6.92
N SER A 215 3.23 -13.13 -6.30
CA SER A 215 3.09 -12.82 -4.87
C SER A 215 1.72 -12.26 -4.49
N GLY A 216 0.96 -11.71 -5.45
CA GLY A 216 -0.42 -11.28 -5.24
C GLY A 216 -1.40 -12.42 -4.93
N ALA A 217 -1.04 -13.67 -5.23
CA ALA A 217 -1.82 -14.84 -4.85
C ALA A 217 -1.59 -15.30 -3.39
N GLY A 218 -0.71 -14.62 -2.64
CA GLY A 218 -0.29 -15.09 -1.32
C GLY A 218 0.63 -16.31 -1.40
N TYR A 219 1.03 -16.88 -0.25
CA TYR A 219 1.81 -18.11 -0.23
C TYR A 219 0.85 -19.32 -0.11
N PRO A 220 1.07 -20.42 -0.85
CA PRO A 220 2.22 -20.78 -1.69
C PRO A 220 2.21 -20.19 -3.11
N GLY A 221 1.30 -19.29 -3.46
CA GLY A 221 1.23 -18.67 -4.78
C GLY A 221 0.46 -19.53 -5.80
N VAL A 222 0.84 -19.39 -7.07
CA VAL A 222 0.32 -20.18 -8.18
C VAL A 222 1.20 -21.42 -8.34
N ALA A 223 0.61 -22.58 -8.67
CA ALA A 223 1.37 -23.80 -8.92
C ALA A 223 2.40 -23.56 -10.03
N SER A 224 3.64 -24.05 -9.84
CA SER A 224 4.75 -23.74 -10.73
C SER A 224 4.50 -24.15 -12.19
N MET A 225 3.82 -25.28 -12.40
CA MET A 225 3.48 -25.76 -13.74
C MET A 225 2.43 -24.91 -14.46
N ASP A 226 1.63 -24.15 -13.70
CA ASP A 226 0.61 -23.28 -14.29
C ASP A 226 1.18 -21.91 -14.71
N ILE A 227 2.30 -21.49 -14.12
CA ILE A 227 2.82 -20.14 -14.32
C ILE A 227 4.17 -20.08 -15.06
N HIS A 228 5.04 -21.11 -14.96
CA HIS A 228 6.31 -21.08 -15.66
C HIS A 228 6.15 -21.20 -17.18
N GLY A 229 6.66 -20.18 -17.91
CA GLY A 229 6.51 -20.09 -19.36
C GLY A 229 5.08 -19.88 -19.83
N ASN A 230 4.20 -19.41 -18.95
CA ASN A 230 2.76 -19.27 -19.20
C ASN A 230 2.21 -17.92 -18.67
N VAL A 231 1.04 -17.54 -19.17
CA VAL A 231 0.20 -16.46 -18.66
C VAL A 231 -1.16 -17.04 -18.32
N VAL A 232 -1.61 -16.85 -17.08
CA VAL A 232 -2.96 -17.25 -16.66
C VAL A 232 -3.92 -16.08 -16.87
N PRO A 233 -4.89 -16.14 -17.80
CA PRO A 233 -5.74 -15.02 -18.18
C PRO A 233 -6.97 -14.90 -17.26
N PHE A 234 -6.82 -15.26 -15.99
CA PHE A 234 -7.91 -15.24 -15.01
C PHE A 234 -7.37 -15.18 -13.57
N ILE A 235 -7.94 -14.26 -12.80
CA ILE A 235 -7.74 -14.17 -11.34
C ILE A 235 -9.13 -13.99 -10.73
N SER A 236 -9.56 -14.95 -9.92
CA SER A 236 -10.93 -14.99 -9.39
C SER A 236 -11.34 -13.72 -8.65
N GLY A 237 -12.42 -13.08 -9.08
CA GLY A 237 -12.99 -11.87 -8.48
C GLY A 237 -12.09 -10.64 -8.58
N GLU A 238 -11.08 -10.64 -9.46
CA GLU A 238 -10.14 -9.51 -9.55
C GLU A 238 -10.69 -8.40 -10.45
N GLU A 239 -11.31 -8.77 -11.56
CA GLU A 239 -11.89 -7.81 -12.51
C GLU A 239 -13.01 -7.01 -11.85
N GLU A 240 -13.91 -7.68 -11.10
CA GLU A 240 -15.00 -7.03 -10.37
C GLU A 240 -14.49 -6.02 -9.34
N LYS A 241 -13.37 -6.30 -8.66
CA LYS A 241 -12.73 -5.34 -7.75
C LYS A 241 -12.14 -4.15 -8.49
N MET A 242 -11.44 -4.41 -9.59
CA MET A 242 -10.86 -3.36 -10.43
C MET A 242 -11.93 -2.43 -11.02
N GLU A 243 -13.14 -2.95 -11.29
CA GLU A 243 -14.25 -2.19 -11.87
C GLU A 243 -15.07 -1.43 -10.80
N SER A 244 -15.21 -2.00 -9.60
CA SER A 244 -16.05 -1.42 -8.54
C SER A 244 -15.32 -0.51 -7.55
N GLU A 245 -14.14 -0.91 -7.05
CA GLU A 245 -13.43 -0.14 -6.03
C GLU A 245 -13.04 1.29 -6.48
N PRO A 246 -12.60 1.55 -7.73
CA PRO A 246 -12.32 2.92 -8.21
C PRO A 246 -13.54 3.85 -8.17
N GLN A 247 -14.76 3.31 -8.31
CA GLN A 247 -15.99 4.10 -8.21
C GLN A 247 -16.11 4.75 -6.83
N LYS A 248 -15.88 3.97 -5.78
CA LYS A 248 -15.90 4.45 -4.39
C LYS A 248 -14.69 5.32 -4.09
N LEU A 249 -13.47 4.93 -4.50
CA LEU A 249 -12.23 5.64 -4.20
C LEU A 249 -12.17 7.04 -4.82
N LEU A 250 -12.59 7.20 -6.08
CA LEU A 250 -12.66 8.49 -6.78
C LEU A 250 -14.01 9.19 -6.58
N GLY A 251 -14.92 8.55 -5.85
CA GLY A 251 -16.19 9.10 -5.43
C GLY A 251 -16.06 10.08 -4.27
N LYS A 252 -17.17 10.44 -3.66
CA LYS A 252 -17.23 11.42 -2.57
C LYS A 252 -18.06 10.92 -1.41
N TRP A 253 -17.66 11.28 -0.20
CA TRP A 253 -18.50 11.19 0.99
C TRP A 253 -19.43 12.41 1.04
N ASP A 254 -20.75 12.20 1.06
CA ASP A 254 -21.75 13.27 1.09
C ASP A 254 -22.27 13.61 2.50
N GLY A 255 -21.67 13.01 3.53
CA GLY A 255 -22.08 13.11 4.94
C GLY A 255 -23.04 11.99 5.37
N LYS A 256 -23.47 11.13 4.45
CA LYS A 256 -24.39 10.01 4.73
C LYS A 256 -24.00 8.71 4.04
N ARG A 257 -23.40 8.79 2.85
CA ARG A 257 -22.99 7.66 2.04
C ARG A 257 -21.83 8.03 1.10
N PHE A 258 -21.17 7.03 0.60
CA PHE A 258 -20.25 7.19 -0.53
C PHE A 258 -21.07 7.30 -1.83
N VAL A 259 -20.79 8.33 -2.60
CA VAL A 259 -21.37 8.57 -3.93
C VAL A 259 -20.31 8.19 -4.96
N ASP A 260 -20.64 7.24 -5.80
CA ASP A 260 -19.72 6.72 -6.81
C ASP A 260 -19.30 7.78 -7.83
N ALA A 261 -18.09 7.61 -8.39
CA ALA A 261 -17.52 8.53 -9.38
C ALA A 261 -18.24 8.49 -10.74
N GLY A 262 -19.00 7.42 -11.03
CA GLY A 262 -19.73 7.25 -12.28
C GLY A 262 -18.84 7.01 -13.50
N LEU A 263 -17.74 6.27 -13.32
CA LEU A 263 -16.77 5.96 -14.38
C LEU A 263 -17.17 4.69 -15.14
N GLY A 264 -17.01 4.70 -16.47
CA GLY A 264 -16.99 3.49 -17.26
C GLY A 264 -15.63 2.80 -17.11
N LEU A 265 -15.54 1.66 -16.44
CA LEU A 265 -14.30 0.92 -16.27
C LEU A 265 -14.48 -0.54 -16.67
N SER A 266 -13.53 -1.05 -17.47
CA SER A 266 -13.45 -2.46 -17.83
C SER A 266 -12.02 -2.96 -17.64
N ALA A 267 -11.88 -4.14 -17.02
CA ALA A 267 -10.60 -4.72 -16.63
C ALA A 267 -10.41 -6.12 -17.24
N HIS A 268 -9.16 -6.43 -17.63
CA HIS A 268 -8.69 -7.80 -17.87
C HIS A 268 -7.53 -8.11 -16.93
N CYS A 269 -7.67 -9.14 -16.10
CA CYS A 269 -6.70 -9.45 -15.06
C CYS A 269 -5.94 -10.73 -15.37
N ASN A 270 -4.63 -10.61 -15.62
CA ASN A 270 -3.76 -11.72 -15.97
C ASN A 270 -2.71 -11.94 -14.89
N ARG A 271 -2.35 -13.21 -14.61
CA ARG A 271 -1.22 -13.58 -13.77
C ARG A 271 -0.02 -13.92 -14.64
N VAL A 272 1.14 -13.32 -14.31
CA VAL A 272 2.39 -13.49 -15.06
C VAL A 272 3.51 -13.99 -14.14
N PRO A 273 4.58 -14.65 -14.68
CA PRO A 273 5.70 -15.18 -13.88
C PRO A 273 6.66 -14.08 -13.43
N VAL A 274 6.12 -13.04 -12.77
CA VAL A 274 6.86 -11.95 -12.13
C VAL A 274 6.68 -12.09 -10.62
N LEU A 275 7.74 -11.95 -9.84
CA LEU A 275 7.68 -12.17 -8.40
C LEU A 275 6.87 -11.07 -7.69
N GLU A 276 7.23 -9.81 -7.91
CA GLU A 276 6.60 -8.62 -7.30
C GLU A 276 6.41 -7.52 -8.35
N GLY A 277 5.38 -6.70 -8.15
CA GLY A 277 5.01 -5.58 -9.00
C GLY A 277 3.90 -5.93 -10.00
N HIS A 278 2.77 -5.21 -9.87
CA HIS A 278 1.67 -5.28 -10.83
C HIS A 278 1.90 -4.22 -11.90
N LEU A 279 2.04 -4.68 -13.15
CA LEU A 279 2.13 -3.82 -14.33
C LEU A 279 0.75 -3.71 -14.96
N GLU A 280 0.35 -2.51 -15.33
CA GLU A 280 -0.97 -2.26 -15.91
C GLU A 280 -0.84 -1.45 -17.19
N CYS A 281 -1.50 -1.90 -18.26
CA CYS A 281 -1.66 -1.17 -19.50
C CYS A 281 -3.03 -0.49 -19.48
N VAL A 282 -3.04 0.84 -19.46
CA VAL A 282 -4.26 1.63 -19.25
C VAL A 282 -4.54 2.49 -20.45
N SER A 283 -5.79 2.48 -20.93
CA SER A 283 -6.32 3.42 -21.91
C SER A 283 -7.44 4.22 -21.28
N ILE A 284 -7.48 5.53 -21.49
CA ILE A 284 -8.31 6.48 -20.75
C ILE A 284 -9.02 7.41 -21.73
N SER A 285 -10.32 7.61 -21.53
CA SER A 285 -11.09 8.71 -22.10
C SER A 285 -11.27 9.81 -21.07
N LEU A 286 -10.97 11.03 -21.48
CA LEU A 286 -11.02 12.23 -20.65
C LEU A 286 -12.21 13.10 -21.04
N LYS A 287 -12.75 13.88 -20.09
CA LYS A 287 -13.82 14.85 -20.41
C LYS A 287 -13.32 16.07 -21.15
N LYS A 288 -12.01 16.36 -21.11
CA LYS A 288 -11.36 17.46 -21.82
C LYS A 288 -10.38 16.89 -22.85
N ILE A 289 -10.33 17.53 -24.02
CA ILE A 289 -9.30 17.23 -25.03
C ILE A 289 -7.98 17.83 -24.55
N VAL A 290 -6.95 17.01 -24.43
CA VAL A 290 -5.64 17.39 -23.91
C VAL A 290 -4.52 16.70 -24.70
N SER A 291 -3.35 17.31 -24.70
CA SER A 291 -2.14 16.71 -25.27
C SER A 291 -1.50 15.69 -24.31
N THR A 292 -0.64 14.83 -24.84
CA THR A 292 0.15 13.90 -24.01
C THR A 292 1.11 14.63 -23.06
N ASP A 293 1.56 15.83 -23.40
CA ASP A 293 2.45 16.62 -22.56
C ASP A 293 1.70 17.22 -21.37
N GLU A 294 0.47 17.69 -21.56
CA GLU A 294 -0.40 18.12 -20.44
C GLU A 294 -0.69 16.96 -19.48
N VAL A 295 -0.91 15.75 -20.01
CA VAL A 295 -1.08 14.54 -19.19
C VAL A 295 0.20 14.21 -18.37
N ARG A 296 1.38 14.25 -19.02
CA ARG A 296 2.66 14.05 -18.32
C ARG A 296 2.88 15.08 -17.22
N GLU A 297 2.55 16.34 -17.51
CA GLU A 297 2.70 17.42 -16.53
C GLU A 297 1.76 17.26 -15.35
N ALA A 298 0.49 16.92 -15.57
CA ALA A 298 -0.47 16.65 -14.50
C ALA A 298 -0.03 15.50 -13.60
N LEU A 299 0.58 14.45 -14.16
CA LEU A 299 1.13 13.33 -13.39
C LEU A 299 2.39 13.72 -12.62
N ARG A 300 3.31 14.51 -13.21
CA ARG A 300 4.57 14.94 -12.58
C ARG A 300 4.36 15.95 -11.48
N SER A 301 3.41 16.86 -11.68
CA SER A 301 3.09 17.91 -10.71
C SER A 301 2.18 17.44 -9.59
N PHE A 302 1.71 16.18 -9.63
CA PHE A 302 0.86 15.66 -8.56
C PHE A 302 1.61 15.60 -7.25
N GLU A 303 1.20 16.48 -6.34
CA GLU A 303 1.76 16.64 -5.01
C GLU A 303 0.66 16.44 -3.97
N VAL A 304 0.97 15.68 -2.92
CA VAL A 304 0.06 15.49 -1.79
C VAL A 304 0.01 16.73 -0.89
N SER A 305 -1.04 16.87 -0.09
CA SER A 305 -1.15 17.99 0.86
C SER A 305 0.03 18.00 1.85
N PRO A 306 0.39 19.18 2.42
CA PRO A 306 1.43 19.27 3.45
C PRO A 306 1.18 18.35 4.67
N GLU A 307 -0.08 18.13 5.05
CA GLU A 307 -0.46 17.17 6.09
C GLU A 307 0.03 15.77 5.73
N LEU A 308 -0.30 15.29 4.55
CA LEU A 308 0.11 13.96 4.09
C LEU A 308 1.61 13.85 3.88
N ALA A 309 2.24 14.88 3.31
CA ALA A 309 3.70 14.90 3.10
C ALA A 309 4.50 14.82 4.41
N SER A 310 3.90 15.10 5.56
CA SER A 310 4.53 14.99 6.88
C SER A 310 4.47 13.57 7.48
N LEU A 311 3.69 12.67 6.88
CA LEU A 311 3.57 11.29 7.35
C LEU A 311 4.81 10.47 6.99
N PRO A 312 5.29 9.58 7.89
CA PRO A 312 6.54 8.85 7.70
C PRO A 312 6.62 8.02 6.41
N THR A 313 5.51 7.39 6.00
CA THR A 313 5.45 6.52 4.82
C THR A 313 5.05 7.25 3.54
N ALA A 314 4.57 8.50 3.65
CA ALA A 314 4.09 9.27 2.50
C ALA A 314 5.23 9.70 1.56
N LEU A 315 4.92 9.76 0.28
CA LEU A 315 5.74 10.42 -0.72
C LEU A 315 5.10 11.76 -1.09
N ARG A 316 5.88 12.82 -1.15
CA ARG A 316 5.40 14.13 -1.61
C ARG A 316 4.86 14.06 -3.04
N HIS A 317 5.56 13.34 -3.92
CA HIS A 317 5.16 13.03 -5.29
C HIS A 317 5.00 11.52 -5.45
N PRO A 318 3.79 10.97 -5.20
CA PRO A 318 3.59 9.53 -5.19
C PRO A 318 3.51 8.90 -6.59
N VAL A 319 3.39 9.73 -7.65
CA VAL A 319 3.44 9.30 -9.05
C VAL A 319 4.78 9.72 -9.66
N GLN A 320 5.51 8.77 -10.23
CA GLN A 320 6.79 9.00 -10.90
C GLN A 320 6.66 8.73 -12.40
N VAL A 321 6.92 9.72 -13.24
CA VAL A 321 6.82 9.60 -14.70
C VAL A 321 8.21 9.40 -15.31
N LEU A 322 8.38 8.31 -16.08
CA LEU A 322 9.60 7.98 -16.78
C LEU A 322 9.47 8.27 -18.29
N ASP A 323 10.53 8.80 -18.87
CA ASP A 323 10.59 9.11 -20.31
C ASP A 323 11.16 7.94 -21.14
N ASP A 324 11.83 6.96 -20.51
CA ASP A 324 12.36 5.77 -21.17
C ASP A 324 11.20 4.90 -21.71
N GLU A 325 11.14 4.71 -23.01
CA GLU A 325 10.08 3.95 -23.70
C GLU A 325 10.01 2.47 -23.30
N SER A 326 11.10 1.91 -22.74
CA SER A 326 11.16 0.53 -22.27
C SER A 326 10.67 0.35 -20.82
N ARG A 327 10.26 1.44 -20.14
CA ARG A 327 9.88 1.43 -18.73
C ARG A 327 8.45 1.92 -18.51
N PRO A 328 7.80 1.58 -17.36
CA PRO A 328 8.36 0.86 -16.20
C PRO A 328 8.51 -0.65 -16.41
N GLN A 329 9.44 -1.26 -15.65
CA GLN A 329 9.67 -2.70 -15.62
C GLN A 329 9.68 -3.22 -14.18
N PRO A 330 8.96 -4.30 -13.81
CA PRO A 330 8.89 -4.79 -12.44
C PRO A 330 10.27 -4.98 -11.80
N ARG A 331 11.22 -5.63 -12.49
CA ARG A 331 12.57 -5.89 -11.98
C ARG A 331 13.37 -4.63 -11.63
N ARG A 332 13.08 -3.51 -12.28
CA ARG A 332 13.86 -2.27 -12.17
C ARG A 332 13.19 -1.20 -11.31
N ASP A 333 11.87 -1.19 -11.30
CA ASP A 333 11.11 -0.04 -10.85
C ASP A 333 10.16 -0.33 -9.68
N VAL A 334 9.95 -1.61 -9.33
CA VAL A 334 8.98 -2.01 -8.29
C VAL A 334 9.26 -1.35 -6.94
N ASN A 335 10.53 -1.10 -6.60
CA ASN A 335 10.95 -0.51 -5.33
C ASN A 335 11.05 1.03 -5.36
N ALA A 336 10.58 1.70 -6.40
CA ALA A 336 10.55 3.17 -6.47
C ALA A 336 9.82 3.75 -5.25
N GLY A 337 10.42 4.77 -4.62
CA GLY A 337 9.88 5.37 -3.40
C GLY A 337 9.67 4.34 -2.27
N ASN A 338 10.62 3.42 -2.06
CA ASN A 338 10.51 2.30 -1.12
C ASN A 338 9.26 1.41 -1.37
N GLY A 339 8.86 1.27 -2.63
CA GLY A 339 7.67 0.53 -3.05
C GLY A 339 6.34 1.29 -2.88
N MET A 340 6.38 2.55 -2.45
CA MET A 340 5.19 3.40 -2.29
C MET A 340 4.86 4.24 -3.53
N ALA A 341 5.75 4.36 -4.51
CA ALA A 341 5.45 5.08 -5.75
C ALA A 341 4.63 4.23 -6.74
N ALA A 342 3.74 4.89 -7.48
CA ALA A 342 3.23 4.40 -8.75
C ALA A 342 4.12 4.96 -9.87
N VAL A 343 4.75 4.08 -10.64
CA VAL A 343 5.66 4.46 -11.71
C VAL A 343 4.94 4.42 -13.05
N VAL A 344 4.90 5.54 -13.75
CA VAL A 344 4.20 5.68 -15.04
C VAL A 344 5.22 5.88 -16.15
N GLY A 345 5.00 5.22 -17.26
CA GLY A 345 5.75 5.45 -18.49
C GLY A 345 4.86 5.30 -19.73
N ARG A 346 5.44 5.52 -20.90
CA ARG A 346 4.77 5.29 -22.17
C ARG A 346 3.45 6.08 -22.34
N VAL A 347 3.39 7.29 -21.81
CA VAL A 347 2.23 8.19 -22.02
C VAL A 347 2.20 8.60 -23.49
N ARG A 348 1.11 8.25 -24.20
CA ARG A 348 0.94 8.48 -25.64
C ARG A 348 -0.53 8.53 -26.04
N GLU A 349 -0.81 9.03 -27.21
CA GLU A 349 -2.16 9.04 -27.80
C GLU A 349 -2.72 7.61 -27.94
N CYS A 350 -4.01 7.47 -27.75
CA CYS A 350 -4.76 6.24 -27.94
C CYS A 350 -5.77 6.41 -29.08
N PRO A 351 -5.70 5.62 -30.17
CA PRO A 351 -6.63 5.78 -31.29
C PRO A 351 -8.07 5.33 -31.01
N LEU A 352 -8.30 4.64 -29.88
CA LEU A 352 -9.64 4.17 -29.47
C LEU A 352 -10.26 5.05 -28.40
N LEU A 353 -9.43 5.53 -27.48
CA LEU A 353 -9.77 6.52 -26.45
C LEU A 353 -8.85 7.72 -26.64
N ASP A 354 -8.57 8.51 -25.60
CA ASP A 354 -7.74 9.69 -25.77
C ASP A 354 -6.26 9.41 -25.49
N ILE A 355 -5.97 8.81 -24.35
CA ILE A 355 -4.61 8.57 -23.83
C ILE A 355 -4.44 7.10 -23.46
N LYS A 356 -3.20 6.60 -23.64
CA LYS A 356 -2.77 5.31 -23.07
C LYS A 356 -1.41 5.44 -22.42
N LEU A 357 -1.23 4.70 -21.34
CA LEU A 357 0.00 4.67 -20.54
C LEU A 357 0.25 3.26 -19.97
N THR A 358 1.41 3.08 -19.38
CA THR A 358 1.75 1.88 -18.60
C THR A 358 2.13 2.34 -17.22
N LEU A 359 1.56 1.71 -16.20
CA LEU A 359 1.93 1.95 -14.82
C LEU A 359 2.44 0.67 -14.14
N LEU A 360 3.21 0.85 -13.09
CA LEU A 360 3.71 -0.21 -12.23
C LEU A 360 3.58 0.22 -10.78
N SER A 361 3.07 -0.66 -9.92
CA SER A 361 3.07 -0.46 -8.48
C SER A 361 3.47 -1.74 -7.73
N HIS A 362 4.04 -1.58 -6.53
CA HIS A 362 4.43 -2.72 -5.70
C HIS A 362 3.21 -3.29 -4.96
N ASN A 363 2.77 -4.48 -5.35
CA ASN A 363 1.54 -5.11 -4.86
C ASN A 363 1.52 -5.42 -3.35
N LEU A 364 2.67 -5.69 -2.72
CA LEU A 364 2.76 -6.00 -1.28
C LEU A 364 3.09 -4.77 -0.42
N ILE A 365 3.58 -3.67 -1.01
CA ILE A 365 3.85 -2.42 -0.30
C ILE A 365 2.77 -1.40 -0.60
N ARG A 366 2.76 -0.74 -1.78
CA ARG A 366 1.69 0.22 -2.16
C ARG A 366 0.31 -0.46 -2.17
N GLY A 367 0.25 -1.70 -2.61
CA GLY A 367 -1.00 -2.47 -2.71
C GLY A 367 -1.47 -3.12 -1.41
N ALA A 368 -0.67 -3.10 -0.32
CA ALA A 368 -1.02 -3.79 0.93
C ALA A 368 -0.36 -3.15 2.16
N ALA A 369 0.80 -3.68 2.62
CA ALA A 369 1.38 -3.36 3.93
C ALA A 369 1.76 -1.87 4.07
N GLY A 370 2.38 -1.27 3.06
CA GLY A 370 2.76 0.15 3.09
C GLY A 370 1.55 1.08 3.05
N ALA A 371 0.51 0.73 2.26
CA ALA A 371 -0.74 1.48 2.24
C ALA A 371 -1.48 1.39 3.59
N ALA A 372 -1.51 0.21 4.22
CA ALA A 372 -2.09 0.05 5.56
C ALA A 372 -1.36 0.94 6.58
N LEU A 373 -0.03 0.98 6.50
CA LEU A 373 0.79 1.80 7.36
C LEU A 373 0.47 3.30 7.19
N LEU A 374 0.41 3.77 5.94
CA LEU A 374 0.05 5.15 5.62
C LEU A 374 -1.38 5.51 6.08
N ASN A 375 -2.33 4.57 5.97
CA ASN A 375 -3.69 4.74 6.51
C ASN A 375 -3.66 4.90 8.03
N ALA A 376 -2.89 4.08 8.75
CA ALA A 376 -2.73 4.18 10.20
C ALA A 376 -2.05 5.48 10.63
N GLU A 377 -1.05 5.94 9.89
CA GLU A 377 -0.38 7.23 10.12
C GLU A 377 -1.36 8.40 10.00
N LEU A 378 -2.20 8.41 8.97
CA LEU A 378 -3.22 9.44 8.78
C LEU A 378 -4.26 9.40 9.91
N LEU A 379 -4.70 8.21 10.32
CA LEU A 379 -5.62 8.04 11.46
C LEU A 379 -5.01 8.56 12.76
N ALA A 380 -3.74 8.25 13.03
CA ALA A 380 -3.01 8.75 14.20
C ALA A 380 -2.86 10.27 14.17
N ALA A 381 -2.46 10.84 13.01
CA ALA A 381 -2.29 12.29 12.82
C ALA A 381 -3.60 13.06 13.03
N ARG A 382 -4.72 12.47 12.65
CA ARG A 382 -6.07 13.06 12.81
C ARG A 382 -6.74 12.73 14.16
N GLY A 383 -6.04 12.04 15.08
CA GLY A 383 -6.52 11.78 16.43
C GLY A 383 -7.64 10.73 16.51
N PHE A 384 -7.71 9.80 15.55
CA PHE A 384 -8.68 8.69 15.59
C PHE A 384 -8.27 7.57 16.55
N PHE A 385 -7.01 7.50 16.97
CA PHE A 385 -6.56 6.50 17.91
C PHE A 385 -6.72 6.99 19.35
N ASN A 386 -7.34 6.17 20.19
CA ASN A 386 -7.42 6.34 21.63
C ASN A 386 -6.50 5.31 22.29
N ARG A 387 -5.74 5.71 23.32
CA ARG A 387 -4.94 4.76 24.11
C ARG A 387 -5.87 3.86 24.88
N ARG A 388 -5.65 2.57 24.76
CA ARG A 388 -6.30 1.59 25.62
C ARG A 388 -5.51 1.52 26.92
N VAL A 389 -6.17 1.89 28.03
CA VAL A 389 -5.63 1.70 29.38
C VAL A 389 -5.79 0.21 29.68
N ALA A 390 -4.71 -0.48 30.06
CA ALA A 390 -4.82 -1.82 30.59
C ALA A 390 -5.72 -1.79 31.83
N GLU A 391 -6.66 -2.72 31.96
CA GLU A 391 -7.68 -2.75 33.02
C GLU A 391 -7.10 -2.87 34.44
N GLU A 392 -5.79 -2.95 34.61
CA GLU A 392 -5.13 -3.13 35.92
C GLU A 392 -5.02 -1.86 36.80
N GLU A 393 -5.24 -0.65 36.26
CA GLU A 393 -5.14 0.57 37.09
C GLU A 393 -6.46 1.03 37.76
N SER A 394 -7.58 0.35 37.51
CA SER A 394 -8.89 0.75 38.09
C SER A 394 -9.26 0.13 39.43
N LEU A 395 -8.39 -0.72 40.04
CA LEU A 395 -8.69 -1.40 41.30
C LEU A 395 -8.00 -0.82 42.55
N GLU A 396 -7.21 0.26 42.43
CA GLU A 396 -6.49 0.84 43.58
C GLU A 396 -6.98 2.19 44.08
N SER A 397 -8.22 2.60 43.80
CA SER A 397 -8.77 3.81 44.42
C SER A 397 -10.14 3.61 45.04
N VAL A 398 -10.21 2.72 46.07
CA VAL A 398 -11.25 2.80 47.10
C VAL A 398 -10.54 3.07 48.41
N PRO A 399 -10.57 4.30 48.95
CA PRO A 399 -10.11 4.55 50.32
C PRO A 399 -11.11 3.94 51.31
N SER A 400 -10.58 3.15 52.22
CA SER A 400 -11.25 2.57 53.40
C SER A 400 -11.85 3.63 54.34
#